data_25e529733bd37f4e4bc20c55886e8835
#
_entry.id   25e529733bd37f4e4bc20c55886e8835
#
_cell.length_a   1.000
_cell.length_b   1.000
_cell.length_c   1.000
_cell.angle_alpha   90.00
_cell.angle_beta   90.00
_cell.angle_gamma   90.00
#
_symmetry.space_group_name_H-M   'P 1'
#
loop_
_entity.id
_entity.type
_entity.pdbx_description
1 polymer ?
#
loop_
_entity_poly.entity_id
_entity_poly.type
_entity_poly.pdbx_seq_one_letter_code
_entity_poly.pdbx_strand_id
1 'polypeptide(L)' 'MKLTYDPRYNIAYLRLIDKGAEVETLEISDELSLDIAPDGRVYGIELLNANE' A
#
# COMPACT_ATOMS: atom_id res chain seq x y z
N MET A 1 -9.94 -1.24 -7.54
CA MET A 1 -9.19 -1.99 -6.53
C MET A 1 -8.34 -3.04 -7.19
N LYS A 2 -7.09 -3.12 -6.82
CA LYS A 2 -6.18 -4.07 -7.44
C LYS A 2 -5.20 -4.59 -6.39
N LEU A 3 -5.09 -5.90 -6.29
CA LEU A 3 -4.16 -6.55 -5.39
C LEU A 3 -3.02 -7.13 -6.20
N THR A 4 -1.80 -6.80 -5.81
CA THR A 4 -0.60 -7.38 -6.41
C THR A 4 0.26 -7.99 -5.31
N TYR A 5 1.03 -9.00 -5.70
CA TYR A 5 1.91 -9.68 -4.78
C TYR A 5 3.22 -9.98 -5.48
N ASP A 6 4.31 -9.62 -4.84
CA ASP A 6 5.65 -9.88 -5.36
C ASP A 6 6.30 -10.98 -4.51
N PRO A 7 6.35 -12.20 -5.01
CA PRO A 7 6.91 -13.30 -4.22
C PRO A 7 8.41 -13.20 -3.97
N ARG A 8 9.12 -12.42 -4.77
CA ARG A 8 10.56 -12.28 -4.58
C ARG A 8 10.88 -11.51 -3.31
N TYR A 9 10.05 -10.56 -2.96
CA TYR A 9 10.25 -9.73 -1.79
C TYR A 9 9.19 -9.94 -0.74
N ASN A 10 8.22 -10.78 -1.03
CA ASN A 10 7.13 -11.11 -0.11
C ASN A 10 6.34 -9.86 0.27
N ILE A 11 5.99 -9.08 -0.74
CA ILE A 11 5.30 -7.81 -0.56
C ILE A 11 3.95 -7.89 -1.26
N ALA A 12 2.89 -7.52 -0.55
CA ALA A 12 1.57 -7.39 -1.12
C ALA A 12 1.18 -5.92 -1.13
N TYR A 13 0.55 -5.49 -2.21
CA TYR A 13 0.08 -4.13 -2.33
C TYR A 13 -1.37 -4.13 -2.80
N LEU A 14 -2.23 -3.45 -2.06
CA LEU A 14 -3.64 -3.31 -2.41
C LEU A 14 -3.89 -1.86 -2.80
N ARG A 15 -4.18 -1.66 -4.08
CA ARG A 15 -4.49 -0.33 -4.58
C ARG A 15 -5.99 -0.13 -4.57
N LEU A 16 -6.44 0.86 -3.83
CA LEU A 16 -7.86 1.13 -3.69
C LEU A 16 -8.34 2.18 -4.70
N ILE A 17 -7.44 3.07 -5.11
CA ILE A 17 -7.75 4.11 -6.09
C ILE A 17 -6.81 3.92 -7.26
N ASP A 18 -7.37 3.78 -8.46
CA ASP A 18 -6.59 3.44 -9.63
C ASP A 18 -5.65 4.55 -10.07
N LYS A 19 -6.04 5.76 -9.85
CA LYS A 19 -5.27 6.88 -10.37
C LYS A 19 -4.90 7.79 -9.24
N GLY A 20 -3.63 7.84 -8.99
CA GLY A 20 -3.14 8.65 -7.91
C GLY A 20 -2.39 9.84 -8.44
N ALA A 21 -2.48 10.92 -7.73
CA ALA A 21 -1.64 12.05 -7.94
C ALA A 21 -0.52 11.95 -6.95
N GLU A 22 -0.51 12.84 -6.01
CA GLU A 22 0.44 12.79 -4.94
C GLU A 22 -0.12 11.97 -3.79
N VAL A 23 0.73 11.16 -3.19
CA VAL A 23 0.35 10.45 -1.98
C VAL A 23 1.46 10.62 -0.97
N GLU A 24 1.08 10.52 0.28
CA GLU A 24 2.01 10.50 1.38
C GLU A 24 2.01 9.12 1.97
N THR A 25 3.19 8.54 2.13
CA THR A 25 3.30 7.21 2.71
C THR A 25 3.43 7.32 4.21
N LEU A 26 2.53 6.65 4.91
CA LEU A 26 2.52 6.63 6.36
C LEU A 26 2.87 5.23 6.84
N GLU A 27 3.97 5.11 7.54
CA GLU A 27 4.42 3.82 8.03
C GLU A 27 3.75 3.53 9.37
N ILE A 28 2.87 2.54 9.37
CA ILE A 28 2.12 2.17 10.58
C ILE A 28 2.95 1.27 11.46
N SER A 29 3.66 0.33 10.84
CA SER A 29 4.54 -0.58 11.55
C SER A 29 5.65 -0.99 10.60
N ASP A 30 6.54 -1.85 11.07
CA ASP A 30 7.62 -2.34 10.22
C ASP A 30 7.12 -3.06 8.99
N GLU A 31 5.88 -3.56 9.03
CA GLU A 31 5.36 -4.41 7.97
C GLU A 31 4.14 -3.82 7.28
N LEU A 32 3.67 -2.67 7.71
CA LEU A 32 2.44 -2.11 7.17
C LEU A 32 2.60 -0.63 6.90
N SER A 33 2.35 -0.24 5.67
CA SER A 33 2.37 1.15 5.25
C SER A 33 1.08 1.51 4.52
N LEU A 34 0.66 2.75 4.65
CA LEU A 34 -0.50 3.27 3.94
C LEU A 34 -0.06 4.42 3.04
N ASP A 35 -0.62 4.46 1.84
CA ASP A 35 -0.47 5.61 0.95
C ASP A 35 -1.75 6.41 1.03
N ILE A 36 -1.65 7.68 1.39
CA ILE A 36 -2.80 8.52 1.68
C ILE A 36 -2.78 9.71 0.74
N ALA A 37 -3.89 9.94 0.07
CA ALA A 37 -4.06 11.06 -0.83
C ALA A 37 -4.21 12.36 -0.05
N PRO A 38 -4.00 13.51 -0.71
CA PRO A 38 -4.07 14.80 0.00
C PRO A 38 -5.43 15.09 0.64
N ASP A 39 -6.50 14.49 0.13
CA ASP A 39 -7.83 14.69 0.68
C ASP A 39 -8.12 13.74 1.85
N GLY A 40 -7.15 12.95 2.27
CA GLY A 40 -7.29 12.06 3.40
C GLY A 40 -7.75 10.66 3.05
N ARG A 41 -8.01 10.38 1.78
CA ARG A 41 -8.47 9.04 1.40
C ARG A 41 -7.29 8.09 1.28
N VAL A 42 -7.52 6.85 1.63
CA VAL A 42 -6.49 5.82 1.52
C VAL A 42 -6.36 5.41 0.06
N TYR A 43 -5.19 5.65 -0.51
CA TYR A 43 -4.89 5.32 -1.89
C TYR A 43 -4.51 3.85 -2.03
N GLY A 44 -3.70 3.36 -1.11
CA GLY A 44 -3.26 1.98 -1.15
C GLY A 44 -2.67 1.53 0.17
N ILE A 45 -2.49 0.24 0.27
CA ILE A 45 -1.95 -0.40 1.47
C ILE A 45 -0.82 -1.33 1.04
N GLU A 46 0.32 -1.24 1.70
CA GLU A 46 1.46 -2.10 1.42
C GLU A 46 1.75 -2.97 2.64
N LEU A 47 1.82 -4.28 2.41
CA LEU A 47 2.17 -5.24 3.44
C LEU A 47 3.49 -5.90 3.11
N LEU A 48 4.45 -5.76 4.00
CA LEU A 48 5.71 -6.48 3.93
C LEU A 48 5.55 -7.80 4.67
N ASN A 49 6.29 -8.82 4.22
CA ASN A 49 6.19 -10.17 4.80
C ASN A 49 4.78 -10.69 4.77
N ALA A 50 4.11 -10.50 3.64
CA ALA A 50 2.70 -10.82 3.53
C ALA A 50 2.43 -12.31 3.63
N ASN A 51 3.46 -13.11 3.51
CA ASN A 51 3.35 -14.56 3.46
C ASN A 51 3.66 -15.22 4.80
N GLU A 52 3.85 -14.46 5.82
CA GLU A 52 4.15 -15.01 7.14
C GLU A 52 2.93 -15.41 7.90
#